data_0bd5d2c745627f13266089fbcf97fd6e
#
_entry.id   0bd5d2c745627f13266089fbcf97fd6e
#
_cell.length_a   1.000
_cell.length_b   1.000
_cell.length_c   1.000
_cell.angle_alpha   90.00
_cell.angle_beta   90.00
_cell.angle_gamma   90.00
#
_symmetry.space_group_name_H-M   'P 1'
#
loop_
_entity.id
_entity.type
_entity.pdbx_description
1 polymer ?
#
loop_
_entity_poly.entity_id
_entity_poly.type
_entity_poly.pdbx_seq_one_letter_code
_entity_poly.pdbx_strand_id
1 'polypeptide(L)'
;MFAFPVTLLLIGVLALIFASEMWLQVQYYGWAEAISPQILVDLGANYPPALLAGEYWRLLTSCFLHVSFLHLLMNSYALYLFGPMVERNFGRGKLIQTFLVTGMLGSLATNVLHRSDGGYISAGASGAIFGLFGVIFFAGKYHAKRLPKELQSWLNQNMLLLVGMSFAPQIDKWGHFGGLAAGLLLGWSYVSQHRGSAPPLTGEVKRSEDSHE
;
A
#
# COMPACT_ATOMS: atom_id res chain seq x y z
N MET A 1 22.02 11.13 4.23
CA MET A 1 21.07 10.16 4.81
C MET A 1 19.74 10.30 4.06
N PHE A 2 19.13 9.21 3.59
CA PHE A 2 17.87 9.30 2.84
C PHE A 2 16.76 9.88 3.73
N ALA A 3 15.94 10.78 3.17
CA ALA A 3 14.87 11.44 3.91
C ALA A 3 13.70 10.50 4.29
N PHE A 4 13.60 9.30 3.66
CA PHE A 4 12.53 8.31 3.82
C PHE A 4 13.08 6.87 3.63
N PRO A 5 13.91 6.40 4.58
CA PRO A 5 14.64 5.14 4.42
C PRO A 5 13.71 3.90 4.44
N VAL A 6 12.58 3.93 5.17
CA VAL A 6 11.67 2.77 5.24
C VAL A 6 10.89 2.63 3.94
N THR A 7 10.45 3.71 3.33
CA THR A 7 9.82 3.69 2.00
C THR A 7 10.74 3.03 0.97
N LEU A 8 12.02 3.45 0.93
CA LEU A 8 13.00 2.89 -0.02
C LEU A 8 13.31 1.42 0.31
N LEU A 9 13.38 1.06 1.59
CA LEU A 9 13.56 -0.32 2.02
C LEU A 9 12.40 -1.21 1.54
N LEU A 10 11.15 -0.77 1.71
CA LEU A 10 9.98 -1.52 1.23
C LEU A 10 10.04 -1.71 -0.28
N ILE A 11 10.35 -0.67 -1.06
CA ILE A 11 10.51 -0.78 -2.52
C ILE A 11 11.61 -1.80 -2.87
N GLY A 12 12.74 -1.76 -2.17
CA GLY A 12 13.84 -2.72 -2.36
C GLY A 12 13.41 -4.16 -2.05
N VAL A 13 12.64 -4.37 -0.97
CA VAL A 13 12.09 -5.69 -0.62
C VAL A 13 11.15 -6.20 -1.70
N LEU A 14 10.22 -5.37 -2.19
CA LEU A 14 9.32 -5.75 -3.29
C LEU A 14 10.10 -6.14 -4.55
N ALA A 15 11.13 -5.36 -4.91
CA ALA A 15 11.97 -5.64 -6.07
C ALA A 15 12.76 -6.94 -5.93
N LEU A 16 13.31 -7.25 -4.74
CA LEU A 16 14.04 -8.48 -4.47
C LEU A 16 13.12 -9.72 -4.53
N ILE A 17 11.92 -9.62 -3.97
CA ILE A 17 10.94 -10.70 -4.02
C ILE A 17 10.53 -10.93 -5.48
N PHE A 18 10.22 -9.89 -6.25
CA PHE A 18 9.86 -10.02 -7.65
C PHE A 18 11.01 -10.62 -8.49
N ALA A 19 12.25 -10.29 -8.19
CA ALA A 19 13.39 -10.91 -8.86
C ALA A 19 13.44 -12.43 -8.62
N SER A 20 13.09 -12.89 -7.40
CA SER A 20 12.96 -14.33 -7.10
C SER A 20 11.78 -14.98 -7.79
N GLU A 21 10.62 -14.29 -7.87
CA GLU A 21 9.46 -14.76 -8.65
C GLU A 21 9.81 -14.95 -10.13
N MET A 22 10.47 -13.98 -10.73
CA MET A 22 10.91 -14.03 -12.14
C MET A 22 11.96 -15.12 -12.36
N TRP A 23 12.88 -15.30 -11.41
CA TRP A 23 13.86 -16.39 -11.50
C TRP A 23 13.16 -17.75 -11.51
N LEU A 24 12.19 -17.99 -10.61
CA LEU A 24 11.39 -19.22 -10.59
C LEU A 24 10.59 -19.36 -11.89
N GLN A 25 9.96 -18.26 -12.37
CA GLN A 25 9.24 -18.27 -13.64
C GLN A 25 10.12 -18.78 -14.79
N VAL A 26 11.33 -18.25 -14.93
CA VAL A 26 12.24 -18.65 -15.98
C VAL A 26 12.69 -20.11 -15.84
N GLN A 27 12.97 -20.58 -14.61
CA GLN A 27 13.42 -21.95 -14.35
C GLN A 27 12.35 -23.00 -14.67
N TYR A 28 11.09 -22.76 -14.32
CA TYR A 28 10.04 -23.77 -14.42
C TYR A 28 9.14 -23.64 -15.64
N TYR A 29 8.95 -22.42 -16.17
CA TYR A 29 7.99 -22.13 -17.23
C TYR A 29 8.58 -21.38 -18.44
N GLY A 30 9.86 -20.98 -18.35
CA GLY A 30 10.49 -20.12 -19.34
C GLY A 30 10.13 -18.64 -19.18
N TRP A 31 10.65 -17.83 -20.11
CA TRP A 31 10.39 -16.39 -20.10
C TRP A 31 8.93 -16.07 -20.36
N ALA A 32 8.33 -15.18 -19.55
CA ALA A 32 7.01 -14.61 -19.75
C ALA A 32 6.92 -13.20 -19.16
N GLU A 33 5.99 -12.40 -19.66
CA GLU A 33 5.72 -11.03 -19.12
C GLU A 33 5.03 -11.06 -17.76
N ALA A 34 4.30 -12.15 -17.46
CA ALA A 34 3.61 -12.36 -16.20
C ALA A 34 4.09 -13.61 -15.49
N ILE A 35 4.07 -13.58 -14.17
CA ILE A 35 4.37 -14.72 -13.30
C ILE A 35 3.22 -15.72 -13.37
N SER A 36 3.54 -17.00 -13.52
CA SER A 36 2.56 -18.10 -13.52
C SER A 36 1.72 -18.06 -12.24
N PRO A 37 0.38 -18.22 -12.34
CA PRO A 37 -0.50 -18.32 -11.17
C PRO A 37 -0.04 -19.38 -10.17
N GLN A 38 0.53 -20.51 -10.64
CA GLN A 38 1.03 -21.56 -9.77
C GLN A 38 2.19 -21.07 -8.89
N ILE A 39 3.16 -20.36 -9.46
CA ILE A 39 4.28 -19.78 -8.70
C ILE A 39 3.74 -18.80 -7.65
N LEU A 40 2.80 -17.93 -8.01
CA LEU A 40 2.22 -16.98 -7.06
C LEU A 40 1.52 -17.71 -5.90
N VAL A 41 0.77 -18.78 -6.18
CA VAL A 41 0.11 -19.58 -5.13
C VAL A 41 1.13 -20.27 -4.24
N ASP A 42 2.18 -20.87 -4.82
CA ASP A 42 3.23 -21.57 -4.07
C ASP A 42 4.03 -20.62 -3.17
N LEU A 43 4.23 -19.37 -3.60
CA LEU A 43 4.89 -18.31 -2.83
C LEU A 43 3.99 -17.59 -1.82
N GLY A 44 2.68 -17.87 -1.82
CA GLY A 44 1.77 -17.33 -0.81
C GLY A 44 0.89 -16.18 -1.28
N ALA A 45 0.50 -16.17 -2.56
CA ALA A 45 -0.56 -15.29 -3.03
C ALA A 45 -1.87 -15.53 -2.28
N ASN A 46 -2.69 -14.51 -2.21
CA ASN A 46 -4.02 -14.59 -1.64
C ASN A 46 -4.90 -15.49 -2.53
N TYR A 47 -5.28 -16.63 -1.99
CA TYR A 47 -6.01 -17.69 -2.68
C TYR A 47 -7.09 -18.26 -1.74
N PRO A 48 -8.39 -18.00 -2.02
CA PRO A 48 -9.47 -18.34 -1.09
C PRO A 48 -9.50 -19.80 -0.63
N PRO A 49 -9.29 -20.83 -1.49
CA PRO A 49 -9.27 -22.21 -1.02
C PRO A 49 -8.19 -22.50 0.02
N ALA A 50 -6.99 -21.92 -0.11
CA ALA A 50 -5.91 -22.08 0.85
C ALA A 50 -6.22 -21.38 2.19
N LEU A 51 -6.89 -20.21 2.16
CA LEU A 51 -7.35 -19.54 3.37
C LEU A 51 -8.38 -20.41 4.12
N LEU A 52 -9.31 -21.05 3.41
CA LEU A 52 -10.29 -21.95 4.00
C LEU A 52 -9.62 -23.19 4.60
N ALA A 53 -8.46 -23.59 4.10
CA ALA A 53 -7.60 -24.63 4.67
C ALA A 53 -6.76 -24.15 5.87
N GLY A 54 -6.87 -22.87 6.28
CA GLY A 54 -6.18 -22.29 7.45
C GLY A 54 -4.89 -21.56 7.14
N GLU A 55 -4.52 -21.34 5.87
CA GLU A 55 -3.28 -20.66 5.48
C GLU A 55 -3.41 -19.13 5.54
N TYR A 56 -3.78 -18.59 6.73
CA TYR A 56 -4.04 -17.15 6.95
C TYR A 56 -2.82 -16.24 6.74
N TRP A 57 -1.62 -16.78 6.80
CA TRP A 57 -0.38 -16.08 6.51
C TRP A 57 -0.36 -15.47 5.09
N ARG A 58 -1.14 -16.01 4.16
CA ARG A 58 -1.30 -15.50 2.80
C ARG A 58 -1.92 -14.10 2.73
N LEU A 59 -2.68 -13.72 3.74
CA LEU A 59 -3.19 -12.35 3.84
C LEU A 59 -2.07 -11.30 3.88
N LEU A 60 -0.92 -11.69 4.44
CA LEU A 60 0.25 -10.82 4.54
C LEU A 60 1.20 -11.01 3.36
N THR A 61 1.56 -12.25 3.03
CA THR A 61 2.58 -12.52 2.01
C THR A 61 2.17 -12.08 0.62
N SER A 62 0.88 -12.17 0.29
CA SER A 62 0.33 -11.68 -0.97
C SER A 62 0.62 -10.20 -1.24
N CYS A 63 0.80 -9.40 -0.18
CA CYS A 63 1.11 -7.97 -0.31
C CYS A 63 2.52 -7.70 -0.87
N PHE A 64 3.37 -8.70 -0.92
CA PHE A 64 4.76 -8.57 -1.39
C PHE A 64 4.98 -9.18 -2.77
N LEU A 65 4.07 -10.01 -3.26
CA LEU A 65 4.15 -10.67 -4.56
C LEU A 65 3.59 -9.78 -5.68
N HIS A 66 4.09 -9.97 -6.91
CA HIS A 66 3.64 -9.18 -8.05
C HIS A 66 3.47 -10.03 -9.31
N VAL A 67 2.35 -9.85 -10.00
CA VAL A 67 1.98 -10.65 -11.19
C VAL A 67 2.82 -10.31 -12.44
N SER A 68 3.44 -9.11 -12.50
CA SER A 68 4.26 -8.67 -13.63
C SER A 68 5.18 -7.51 -13.23
N PHE A 69 6.19 -7.26 -14.07
CA PHE A 69 7.10 -6.12 -13.89
C PHE A 69 6.38 -4.78 -13.89
N LEU A 70 5.40 -4.59 -14.80
CA LEU A 70 4.62 -3.35 -14.84
C LEU A 70 3.82 -3.15 -13.54
N HIS A 71 3.24 -4.22 -13.00
CA HIS A 71 2.52 -4.16 -11.72
C HIS A 71 3.44 -3.77 -10.55
N LEU A 72 4.64 -4.37 -10.47
CA LEU A 72 5.66 -3.96 -9.50
C LEU A 72 6.05 -2.49 -9.66
N LEU A 73 6.29 -2.04 -10.90
CA LEU A 73 6.70 -0.67 -11.20
C LEU A 73 5.65 0.35 -10.74
N MET A 74 4.37 0.09 -11.06
CA MET A 74 3.25 0.95 -10.65
C MET A 74 3.08 1.01 -9.13
N ASN A 75 3.18 -0.14 -8.46
CA ASN A 75 3.14 -0.19 -6.99
C ASN A 75 4.34 0.53 -6.35
N SER A 76 5.54 0.31 -6.87
CA SER A 76 6.76 0.97 -6.38
C SER A 76 6.69 2.49 -6.58
N TYR A 77 6.17 2.95 -7.71
CA TYR A 77 5.95 4.37 -7.97
C TYR A 77 4.93 4.99 -7.01
N ALA A 78 3.79 4.34 -6.81
CA ALA A 78 2.77 4.82 -5.87
C ALA A 78 3.28 4.80 -4.41
N LEU A 79 4.04 3.77 -4.03
CA LEU A 79 4.70 3.70 -2.72
C LEU A 79 5.74 4.82 -2.55
N TYR A 80 6.50 5.15 -3.61
CA TYR A 80 7.44 6.28 -3.62
C TYR A 80 6.73 7.63 -3.48
N LEU A 81 5.50 7.79 -4.00
CA LEU A 81 4.70 9.00 -3.84
C LEU A 81 4.09 9.12 -2.43
N PHE A 82 3.43 8.07 -1.95
CA PHE A 82 2.63 8.14 -0.73
C PHE A 82 3.39 7.74 0.53
N GLY A 83 4.36 6.83 0.42
CA GLY A 83 5.16 6.36 1.55
C GLY A 83 5.88 7.48 2.31
N PRO A 84 6.64 8.36 1.62
CA PRO A 84 7.32 9.48 2.27
C PRO A 84 6.38 10.43 3.00
N MET A 85 5.14 10.59 2.52
CA MET A 85 4.15 11.44 3.18
C MET A 85 3.73 10.85 4.54
N VAL A 86 3.52 9.53 4.63
CA VAL A 86 3.23 8.86 5.90
C VAL A 86 4.48 8.82 6.77
N GLU A 87 5.64 8.45 6.21
CA GLU A 87 6.90 8.30 6.94
C GLU A 87 7.34 9.61 7.63
N ARG A 88 7.23 10.75 6.92
CA ARG A 88 7.62 12.06 7.44
C ARG A 88 6.64 12.62 8.45
N ASN A 89 5.34 12.45 8.22
CA ASN A 89 4.30 13.07 9.05
C ASN A 89 3.94 12.25 10.29
N PHE A 90 4.03 10.91 10.21
CA PHE A 90 3.60 10.01 11.28
C PHE A 90 4.73 9.12 11.80
N GLY A 91 5.88 9.11 11.13
CA GLY A 91 7.06 8.32 11.51
C GLY A 91 7.12 6.94 10.87
N ARG A 92 8.32 6.36 10.94
CA ARG A 92 8.68 5.08 10.31
C ARG A 92 7.81 3.91 10.76
N GLY A 93 7.55 3.83 12.08
CA GLY A 93 6.72 2.77 12.65
C GLY A 93 5.28 2.82 12.14
N LYS A 94 4.72 4.03 11.99
CA LYS A 94 3.37 4.20 11.44
C LYS A 94 3.28 3.87 9.95
N LEU A 95 4.34 4.12 9.17
CA LEU A 95 4.41 3.66 7.78
C LEU A 95 4.34 2.13 7.71
N ILE A 96 5.20 1.42 8.47
CA ILE A 96 5.22 -0.05 8.50
C ILE A 96 3.88 -0.60 8.97
N GLN A 97 3.35 -0.08 10.09
CA GLN A 97 2.05 -0.48 10.63
C GLN A 97 0.94 -0.31 9.59
N THR A 98 0.89 0.85 8.92
CA THR A 98 -0.13 1.11 7.89
C THR A 98 0.02 0.12 6.74
N PHE A 99 1.23 -0.05 6.19
CA PHE A 99 1.48 -0.95 5.07
C PHE A 99 1.01 -2.39 5.39
N LEU A 100 1.44 -2.94 6.52
CA LEU A 100 1.09 -4.31 6.91
C LEU A 100 -0.40 -4.48 7.22
N VAL A 101 -0.96 -3.61 8.06
CA VAL A 101 -2.36 -3.74 8.51
C VAL A 101 -3.33 -3.54 7.35
N THR A 102 -3.11 -2.50 6.52
CA THR A 102 -4.06 -2.21 5.43
C THR A 102 -3.90 -3.17 4.26
N GLY A 103 -2.69 -3.71 4.04
CA GLY A 103 -2.47 -4.80 3.10
C GLY A 103 -3.23 -6.06 3.51
N MET A 104 -3.07 -6.51 4.76
CA MET A 104 -3.79 -7.67 5.29
C MET A 104 -5.31 -7.49 5.25
N LEU A 105 -5.82 -6.32 5.65
CA LEU A 105 -7.27 -6.05 5.63
C LEU A 105 -7.81 -5.91 4.20
N GLY A 106 -7.00 -5.40 3.26
CA GLY A 106 -7.32 -5.43 1.83
C GLY A 106 -7.44 -6.87 1.33
N SER A 107 -6.43 -7.72 1.58
CA SER A 107 -6.47 -9.13 1.22
C SER A 107 -7.66 -9.88 1.85
N LEU A 108 -8.00 -9.56 3.10
CA LEU A 108 -9.18 -10.11 3.76
C LEU A 108 -10.48 -9.65 3.07
N ALA A 109 -10.58 -8.36 2.73
CA ALA A 109 -11.74 -7.83 2.01
C ALA A 109 -11.96 -8.53 0.66
N THR A 110 -10.88 -8.81 -0.08
CA THR A 110 -10.94 -9.62 -1.30
C THR A 110 -11.59 -10.98 -1.02
N ASN A 111 -11.13 -11.70 0.00
CA ASN A 111 -11.68 -13.03 0.31
C ASN A 111 -13.14 -13.01 0.74
N VAL A 112 -13.57 -11.97 1.46
CA VAL A 112 -14.95 -11.86 1.94
C VAL A 112 -15.91 -11.41 0.85
N LEU A 113 -15.48 -10.47 0.00
CA LEU A 113 -16.35 -9.77 -0.96
C LEU A 113 -16.26 -10.33 -2.38
N HIS A 114 -15.12 -10.92 -2.76
CA HIS A 114 -14.93 -11.58 -4.05
C HIS A 114 -15.31 -13.05 -3.95
N ARG A 115 -16.60 -13.34 -3.84
CA ARG A 115 -17.16 -14.70 -3.69
C ARG A 115 -17.30 -15.44 -5.01
N SER A 116 -16.43 -15.23 -5.99
CA SER A 116 -16.49 -15.98 -7.25
C SER A 116 -15.67 -17.26 -7.16
N ASP A 117 -16.31 -18.37 -7.35
CA ASP A 117 -15.94 -19.63 -8.01
C ASP A 117 -14.55 -20.26 -7.75
N GLY A 118 -13.96 -20.05 -6.58
CA GLY A 118 -12.83 -20.88 -6.11
C GLY A 118 -11.47 -20.64 -6.74
N GLY A 119 -11.34 -19.79 -7.77
CA GLY A 119 -10.09 -19.66 -8.53
C GLY A 119 -9.44 -18.29 -8.56
N TYR A 120 -9.95 -17.29 -7.83
CA TYR A 120 -9.36 -15.96 -7.84
C TYR A 120 -8.06 -15.91 -7.05
N ILE A 121 -6.98 -15.48 -7.69
CA ILE A 121 -5.67 -15.27 -7.08
C ILE A 121 -5.40 -13.77 -7.07
N SER A 122 -5.08 -13.23 -5.88
CA SER A 122 -4.71 -11.83 -5.72
C SER A 122 -3.31 -11.72 -5.12
N ALA A 123 -2.51 -10.80 -5.70
CA ALA A 123 -1.16 -10.49 -5.26
C ALA A 123 -0.83 -9.03 -5.60
N GLY A 124 -0.13 -8.35 -4.71
CA GLY A 124 0.33 -6.97 -4.92
C GLY A 124 0.27 -6.11 -3.68
N ALA A 125 1.16 -5.12 -3.61
CA ALA A 125 1.21 -4.14 -2.54
C ALA A 125 0.07 -3.11 -2.60
N SER A 126 -0.78 -3.16 -3.63
CA SER A 126 -1.75 -2.09 -3.91
C SER A 126 -2.76 -1.86 -2.78
N GLY A 127 -3.27 -2.89 -2.12
CA GLY A 127 -4.13 -2.74 -0.92
C GLY A 127 -3.45 -1.93 0.19
N ALA A 128 -2.17 -2.22 0.46
CA ALA A 128 -1.37 -1.46 1.41
C ALA A 128 -1.16 0.00 0.96
N ILE A 129 -0.90 0.23 -0.32
CA ILE A 129 -0.69 1.56 -0.92
C ILE A 129 -1.98 2.39 -0.86
N PHE A 130 -3.13 1.79 -1.16
CA PHE A 130 -4.44 2.43 -0.95
C PHE A 130 -4.66 2.79 0.52
N GLY A 131 -4.19 1.96 1.44
CA GLY A 131 -4.18 2.25 2.87
C GLY A 131 -3.31 3.44 3.24
N LEU A 132 -2.09 3.53 2.73
CA LEU A 132 -1.22 4.69 2.90
C LEU A 132 -1.89 5.96 2.39
N PHE A 133 -2.48 5.90 1.20
CA PHE A 133 -3.24 7.02 0.66
C PHE A 133 -4.45 7.39 1.53
N GLY A 134 -5.17 6.40 2.08
CA GLY A 134 -6.28 6.61 3.01
C GLY A 134 -5.87 7.41 4.24
N VAL A 135 -4.72 7.09 4.84
CA VAL A 135 -4.14 7.86 5.97
C VAL A 135 -3.88 9.31 5.57
N ILE A 136 -3.22 9.52 4.43
CA ILE A 136 -2.87 10.86 3.92
C ILE A 136 -4.13 11.66 3.61
N PHE A 137 -5.10 11.04 2.94
CA PHE A 137 -6.36 11.67 2.55
C PHE A 137 -7.16 12.09 3.77
N PHE A 138 -7.30 11.22 4.78
CA PHE A 138 -8.00 11.57 6.01
C PHE A 138 -7.32 12.74 6.74
N ALA A 139 -5.99 12.67 6.91
CA ALA A 139 -5.22 13.74 7.55
C ALA A 139 -5.34 15.07 6.78
N GLY A 140 -5.30 15.02 5.44
CA GLY A 140 -5.50 16.16 4.58
C GLY A 140 -6.88 16.79 4.72
N LYS A 141 -7.93 15.98 4.80
CA LYS A 141 -9.30 16.47 5.02
C LYS A 141 -9.50 17.06 6.41
N TYR A 142 -8.94 16.41 7.44
CA TYR A 142 -9.01 16.91 8.81
C TYR A 142 -8.34 18.26 8.97
N HIS A 143 -7.21 18.48 8.29
CA HIS A 143 -6.45 19.73 8.32
C HIS A 143 -6.71 20.65 7.13
N ALA A 144 -7.79 20.44 6.37
CA ALA A 144 -8.06 21.14 5.10
C ALA A 144 -7.97 22.67 5.20
N LYS A 145 -8.44 23.28 6.31
CA LYS A 145 -8.35 24.73 6.52
C LYS A 145 -6.92 25.27 6.62
N ARG A 146 -5.93 24.40 6.87
CA ARG A 146 -4.51 24.76 7.04
C ARG A 146 -3.65 24.35 5.83
N LEU A 147 -4.22 23.64 4.85
CA LEU A 147 -3.49 23.17 3.68
C LEU A 147 -3.70 24.10 2.48
N PRO A 148 -2.67 24.26 1.63
CA PRO A 148 -2.81 24.91 0.33
C PRO A 148 -3.91 24.27 -0.50
N LYS A 149 -4.63 25.06 -1.30
CA LYS A 149 -5.71 24.59 -2.17
C LYS A 149 -5.20 23.59 -3.22
N GLU A 150 -3.98 23.76 -3.67
CA GLU A 150 -3.28 22.89 -4.62
C GLU A 150 -3.13 21.48 -4.05
N LEU A 151 -2.70 21.36 -2.79
CA LEU A 151 -2.56 20.06 -2.12
C LEU A 151 -3.93 19.40 -1.88
N GLN A 152 -4.95 20.18 -1.51
CA GLN A 152 -6.32 19.65 -1.38
C GLN A 152 -6.86 19.16 -2.72
N SER A 153 -6.61 19.89 -3.81
CA SER A 153 -6.98 19.50 -5.17
C SER A 153 -6.26 18.21 -5.57
N TRP A 154 -4.95 18.14 -5.32
CA TRP A 154 -4.14 16.95 -5.60
C TRP A 154 -4.66 15.71 -4.85
N LEU A 155 -5.01 15.83 -3.57
CA LEU A 155 -5.60 14.73 -2.78
C LEU A 155 -6.92 14.26 -3.39
N ASN A 156 -7.80 15.17 -3.80
CA ASN A 156 -9.08 14.83 -4.39
C ASN A 156 -8.92 14.15 -5.76
N GLN A 157 -8.02 14.66 -6.60
CA GLN A 157 -7.73 14.08 -7.91
C GLN A 157 -7.14 12.68 -7.80
N ASN A 158 -6.21 12.46 -6.86
CA ASN A 158 -5.65 11.13 -6.64
C ASN A 158 -6.69 10.15 -6.06
N MET A 159 -7.60 10.60 -5.18
CA MET A 159 -8.71 9.77 -4.71
C MET A 159 -9.58 9.31 -5.89
N LEU A 160 -9.97 10.25 -6.76
CA LEU A 160 -10.79 9.94 -7.91
C LEU A 160 -10.07 8.99 -8.89
N LEU A 161 -8.78 9.24 -9.14
CA LEU A 161 -7.95 8.40 -10.00
C LEU A 161 -7.83 6.97 -9.45
N LEU A 162 -7.46 6.80 -8.17
CA LEU A 162 -7.28 5.50 -7.53
C LEU A 162 -8.58 4.70 -7.50
N VAL A 163 -9.70 5.35 -7.12
CA VAL A 163 -11.02 4.73 -7.14
C VAL A 163 -11.41 4.33 -8.57
N GLY A 164 -11.22 5.23 -9.54
CA GLY A 164 -11.55 4.95 -10.95
C GLY A 164 -10.73 3.78 -11.52
N MET A 165 -9.43 3.76 -11.28
CA MET A 165 -8.55 2.67 -11.73
C MET A 165 -8.92 1.31 -11.12
N SER A 166 -9.52 1.29 -9.91
CA SER A 166 -9.93 0.04 -9.26
C SER A 166 -11.03 -0.72 -10.01
N PHE A 167 -11.71 -0.07 -10.94
CA PHE A 167 -12.74 -0.72 -11.78
C PHE A 167 -12.19 -1.27 -13.11
N ALA A 168 -10.89 -1.13 -13.37
CA ALA A 168 -10.28 -1.72 -14.56
C ALA A 168 -10.35 -3.27 -14.49
N PRO A 169 -10.47 -3.95 -15.64
CA PRO A 169 -10.46 -5.40 -15.69
C PRO A 169 -9.22 -5.98 -15.00
N GLN A 170 -9.38 -7.11 -14.32
CA GLN A 170 -8.32 -7.84 -13.61
C GLN A 170 -7.72 -7.10 -12.39
N ILE A 171 -8.28 -5.97 -11.99
CA ILE A 171 -7.87 -5.26 -10.78
C ILE A 171 -8.69 -5.74 -9.57
N ASP A 172 -7.99 -6.02 -8.47
CA ASP A 172 -8.60 -6.40 -7.20
C ASP A 172 -9.22 -5.17 -6.51
N LYS A 173 -10.41 -4.78 -6.96
CA LYS A 173 -11.11 -3.63 -6.39
C LYS A 173 -11.44 -3.79 -4.91
N TRP A 174 -11.70 -5.02 -4.45
CA TRP A 174 -12.05 -5.25 -3.05
C TRP A 174 -10.84 -5.13 -2.13
N GLY A 175 -9.67 -5.60 -2.60
CA GLY A 175 -8.40 -5.37 -1.93
C GLY A 175 -8.06 -3.88 -1.82
N HIS A 176 -8.29 -3.11 -2.89
CA HIS A 176 -8.11 -1.65 -2.90
C HIS A 176 -9.04 -0.94 -1.91
N PHE A 177 -10.34 -1.21 -1.98
CA PHE A 177 -11.31 -0.56 -1.11
C PHE A 177 -11.18 -0.98 0.36
N GLY A 178 -10.86 -2.25 0.63
CA GLY A 178 -10.55 -2.73 1.97
C GLY A 178 -9.34 -2.03 2.57
N GLY A 179 -8.25 -1.92 1.79
CA GLY A 179 -7.05 -1.19 2.17
C GLY A 179 -7.32 0.30 2.40
N LEU A 180 -8.06 0.95 1.50
CA LEU A 180 -8.44 2.36 1.63
C LEU A 180 -9.26 2.62 2.89
N ALA A 181 -10.29 1.82 3.14
CA ALA A 181 -11.15 1.96 4.32
C ALA A 181 -10.34 1.78 5.62
N ALA A 182 -9.48 0.77 5.68
CA ALA A 182 -8.58 0.57 6.81
C ALA A 182 -7.62 1.76 7.00
N GLY A 183 -7.10 2.30 5.90
CA GLY A 183 -6.23 3.48 5.90
C GLY A 183 -6.92 4.74 6.41
N LEU A 184 -8.19 4.97 6.03
CA LEU A 184 -8.99 6.08 6.55
C LEU A 184 -9.19 5.96 8.07
N LEU A 185 -9.46 4.76 8.58
CA LEU A 185 -9.60 4.49 10.03
C LEU A 185 -8.29 4.70 10.78
N LEU A 186 -7.15 4.23 10.24
CA LEU A 186 -5.84 4.48 10.83
C LEU A 186 -5.50 5.97 10.81
N GLY A 187 -5.80 6.69 9.73
CA GLY A 187 -5.62 8.13 9.62
C GLY A 187 -6.40 8.89 10.69
N TRP A 188 -7.65 8.50 10.90
CA TRP A 188 -8.46 9.03 12.01
C TRP A 188 -7.79 8.78 13.37
N SER A 189 -7.34 7.57 13.64
CA SER A 189 -6.64 7.21 14.89
C SER A 189 -5.36 8.04 15.07
N TYR A 190 -4.52 8.15 14.05
CA TYR A 190 -3.26 8.88 14.12
C TYR A 190 -3.46 10.37 14.38
N VAL A 191 -4.40 11.00 13.68
CA VAL A 191 -4.74 12.41 13.88
C VAL A 191 -5.36 12.65 15.26
N SER A 192 -6.20 11.74 15.75
CA SER A 192 -6.82 11.85 17.07
C SER A 192 -5.81 11.80 18.22
N GLN A 193 -4.73 11.02 18.07
CA GLN A 193 -3.64 10.93 19.05
C GLN A 193 -2.79 12.21 19.08
N HIS A 194 -2.79 13.01 18.03
CA HIS A 194 -1.97 14.22 17.87
C HIS A 194 -2.79 15.52 17.89
N ARG A 195 -3.94 15.57 18.57
CA ARG A 195 -4.83 16.74 18.61
C ARG A 195 -4.17 18.05 19.06
N GLY A 196 -3.00 17.99 19.72
CA GLY A 196 -2.22 19.16 20.15
C GLY A 196 -1.07 19.57 19.22
N SER A 197 -0.60 18.69 18.36
CA SER A 197 0.53 18.93 17.44
C SER A 197 0.15 18.35 16.08
N ALA A 198 -0.47 19.17 15.22
CA ALA A 198 -0.79 18.75 13.86
C ALA A 198 0.53 18.46 13.11
N PRO A 199 0.75 17.23 12.57
CA PRO A 199 1.91 16.99 11.73
C PRO A 199 1.78 17.86 10.47
N PRO A 200 2.82 18.60 10.08
CA PRO A 200 2.78 19.44 8.90
C PRO A 200 2.79 18.55 7.66
N LEU A 201 1.67 18.40 6.95
CA LEU A 201 1.63 17.78 5.63
C LEU A 201 2.46 18.56 4.59
N THR A 202 3.01 19.69 4.96
CA THR A 202 3.68 20.67 4.13
C THR A 202 5.20 20.62 4.17
N GLY A 203 5.84 19.61 4.75
CA GLY A 203 7.31 19.44 4.65
C GLY A 203 8.16 20.57 5.28
N GLU A 204 7.62 21.44 6.08
CA GLU A 204 8.41 22.39 6.87
C GLU A 204 9.16 21.61 7.97
N VAL A 205 10.42 21.33 7.69
CA VAL A 205 11.39 20.95 8.72
C VAL A 205 11.45 22.09 9.72
N LYS A 206 11.03 21.87 10.97
CA LYS A 206 11.41 22.77 12.07
C LYS A 206 12.92 22.93 12.02
N ARG A 207 13.41 24.06 11.54
CA ARG A 207 14.77 24.50 11.86
C ARG A 207 14.80 24.63 13.37
N SER A 208 15.67 23.89 14.01
CA SER A 208 16.03 24.09 15.40
C SER A 208 16.65 25.50 15.52
N GLU A 209 15.84 26.47 15.87
CA GLU A 209 16.31 27.72 16.46
C GLU A 209 16.63 27.40 17.92
N ASP A 210 17.77 26.77 18.16
CA ASP A 210 18.41 26.73 19.48
C ASP A 210 19.91 26.55 19.29
N SER A 211 20.56 27.68 19.07
CA SER A 211 21.96 27.89 19.45
C SER A 211 22.31 29.34 19.16
N HIS A 212 22.03 30.22 20.15
CA HIS A 212 22.82 31.41 20.43
C HIS A 212 22.16 32.17 21.59
N GLU A 213 22.56 31.81 22.80
CA GLU A 213 22.87 32.75 23.88
C GLU A 213 23.95 32.10 24.77
#